data_8e122a90251568710d9110c97a9f3f8e
#
_entry.id   8e122a90251568710d9110c97a9f3f8e
#
_cell.length_a   1.000
_cell.length_b   1.000
_cell.length_c   1.000
_cell.angle_alpha   90.00
_cell.angle_beta   90.00
_cell.angle_gamma   90.00
#
_symmetry.space_group_name_H-M   'P 1'
#
loop_
_entity.id
_entity.type
_entity.pdbx_description
1 polymer ?
#
loop_
_entity_poly.entity_id
_entity_poly.type
_entity_poly.pdbx_seq_one_letter_code
_entity_poly.pdbx_strand_id
1 'polypeptide(L)'
;MKKGLMTAALSIVLLLTGCGQAETAENTETENETMMTENIAVTEMTADENSPFAKHGKLSVDGASLVDKNGEKFRLYGMSTHGLAWFPQYVNRDAFETLLNDWNTNCVRLSMYTYENGGYCTDGDKDNLKELIKSGVSYADELGMYVIIDWHVLNDKNPNVYKDEAKSFFEEMTKLYKDHDNIIYEICNEPNSTAEWSDIKAYADEVIPVIRNNDSDAVIIVGTPTWSQDIDKALADPLDYDNIMYALHFYADTHTQWLRDRAESCIESGLPVFISEFNICDASGRGNVNTEEGDKWYELIDKYDLSYMCWSLANSPDSCSVLSMQNSKLSGWTEDDLSETGKWVYSRFVSEKNR
;
A
#
# COMPACT_ATOMS: atom_id res chain seq x y z
N MET A 1 24.42 35.54 47.26
CA MET A 1 25.67 35.30 48.02
C MET A 1 26.17 33.90 47.68
N LYS A 2 27.50 33.84 47.39
CA LYS A 2 28.39 32.66 47.20
C LYS A 2 28.13 31.83 45.94
N LYS A 3 28.83 31.94 44.79
CA LYS A 3 30.27 31.88 44.42
C LYS A 3 30.97 30.57 44.85
N GLY A 4 31.49 29.92 43.84
CA GLY A 4 32.53 28.87 43.86
C GLY A 4 32.51 28.16 42.49
N LEU A 5 33.28 28.48 41.56
CA LEU A 5 34.71 28.49 41.18
C LEU A 5 35.25 27.08 40.87
N MET A 6 35.52 26.88 39.61
CA MET A 6 36.68 26.34 38.88
C MET A 6 37.46 25.15 39.49
N THR A 7 37.78 24.20 38.63
CA THR A 7 39.21 23.90 38.35
C THR A 7 39.36 23.14 37.01
N ALA A 8 40.25 23.69 36.17
CA ALA A 8 40.80 23.07 34.97
C ALA A 8 42.06 22.23 35.38
N ALA A 9 42.35 21.20 34.65
CA ALA A 9 43.65 20.55 34.65
C ALA A 9 44.13 20.23 33.24
N LEU A 10 45.21 20.84 32.93
CA LEU A 10 46.07 20.77 31.76
C LEU A 10 47.19 19.76 32.04
N SER A 11 47.68 19.04 31.07
CA SER A 11 49.05 18.47 30.95
C SER A 11 49.07 17.34 29.93
N ILE A 12 49.96 17.07 29.09
CA ILE A 12 51.27 17.58 28.60
C ILE A 12 51.63 16.67 27.42
N VAL A 13 52.17 17.27 26.40
CA VAL A 13 52.76 16.67 25.18
C VAL A 13 54.09 16.03 25.53
N LEU A 14 54.41 14.90 24.88
CA LEU A 14 55.78 14.42 24.72
C LEU A 14 56.03 13.96 23.28
N LEU A 15 56.82 14.74 22.58
CA LEU A 15 57.50 14.43 21.33
C LEU A 15 58.73 13.55 21.62
N LEU A 16 58.91 12.52 20.81
CA LEU A 16 60.25 11.94 20.60
C LEU A 16 60.44 11.69 19.09
N THR A 17 61.44 12.41 18.60
CA THR A 17 62.08 12.32 17.28
C THR A 17 63.07 11.16 17.22
N GLY A 18 63.09 10.44 16.11
CA GLY A 18 64.16 9.49 15.79
C GLY A 18 64.34 9.44 14.28
N CYS A 19 65.45 10.00 13.83
CA CYS A 19 65.98 9.90 12.46
C CYS A 19 66.64 8.54 12.18
N GLY A 20 66.49 8.03 10.95
CA GLY A 20 67.30 6.89 10.46
C GLY A 20 67.16 6.79 8.94
N GLN A 21 68.26 6.83 8.25
CA GLN A 21 68.49 7.05 6.81
C GLN A 21 68.06 5.93 5.89
N ALA A 22 68.00 6.33 4.61
CA ALA A 22 67.66 5.57 3.41
C ALA A 22 68.66 4.47 3.06
N GLU A 23 68.18 3.42 2.42
CA GLU A 23 68.86 2.70 1.36
C GLU A 23 67.86 2.19 0.30
N THR A 24 68.24 2.46 -0.94
CA THR A 24 67.58 2.07 -2.18
C THR A 24 67.80 0.60 -2.53
N ALA A 25 66.78 -0.12 -2.93
CA ALA A 25 66.89 -1.25 -3.84
C ALA A 25 65.61 -1.42 -4.66
N GLU A 26 65.73 -1.24 -5.96
CA GLU A 26 64.75 -1.71 -6.95
C GLU A 26 64.59 -3.22 -6.85
N ASN A 27 63.35 -3.67 -6.84
CA ASN A 27 63.01 -4.91 -7.50
C ASN A 27 61.53 -4.92 -7.93
N THR A 28 61.37 -5.04 -9.22
CA THR A 28 60.14 -5.31 -9.94
C THR A 28 59.66 -6.72 -9.63
N GLU A 29 58.47 -6.84 -9.04
CA GLU A 29 57.65 -8.04 -9.21
C GLU A 29 56.19 -7.62 -9.36
N THR A 30 55.67 -7.90 -10.53
CA THR A 30 54.30 -7.85 -10.96
C THR A 30 53.50 -8.91 -10.19
N GLU A 31 52.80 -8.55 -9.18
CA GLU A 31 51.74 -9.42 -8.62
C GLU A 31 50.38 -9.04 -9.24
N ASN A 32 49.90 -9.98 -10.04
CA ASN A 32 48.53 -10.03 -10.53
C ASN A 32 47.57 -10.12 -9.35
N GLU A 33 46.96 -9.03 -8.94
CA GLU A 33 45.71 -9.07 -8.18
C GLU A 33 44.60 -9.54 -9.11
N THR A 34 44.35 -10.83 -9.07
CA THR A 34 43.14 -11.43 -9.61
C THR A 34 42.00 -10.97 -8.69
N MET A 35 41.31 -9.90 -9.06
CA MET A 35 40.01 -9.60 -8.49
C MET A 35 39.08 -10.75 -8.83
N MET A 36 38.86 -11.63 -7.87
CA MET A 36 37.69 -12.51 -7.88
C MET A 36 36.45 -11.63 -7.76
N THR A 37 35.89 -11.26 -8.89
CA THR A 37 34.47 -10.89 -8.95
C THR A 37 33.69 -12.15 -8.66
N GLU A 38 33.27 -12.32 -7.44
CA GLU A 38 32.18 -13.22 -7.16
C GLU A 38 30.95 -12.73 -7.96
N ASN A 39 30.70 -13.37 -9.09
CA ASN A 39 29.40 -13.35 -9.72
C ASN A 39 28.44 -14.02 -8.75
N ILE A 40 27.83 -13.23 -7.88
CA ILE A 40 26.59 -13.61 -7.26
C ILE A 40 25.61 -13.69 -8.44
N ALA A 41 25.38 -14.90 -8.90
CA ALA A 41 24.26 -15.18 -9.77
C ALA A 41 23.02 -14.72 -8.99
N VAL A 42 22.49 -13.58 -9.35
CA VAL A 42 21.12 -13.22 -9.00
C VAL A 42 20.30 -14.31 -9.68
N THR A 43 19.93 -15.32 -8.92
CA THR A 43 18.90 -16.26 -9.35
C THR A 43 17.68 -15.37 -9.51
N GLU A 44 17.25 -15.12 -10.73
CA GLU A 44 15.94 -14.57 -10.99
C GLU A 44 14.96 -15.53 -10.30
N MET A 45 14.47 -15.14 -9.13
CA MET A 45 13.36 -15.84 -8.48
C MET A 45 12.14 -15.51 -9.32
N THR A 46 11.88 -16.33 -10.32
CA THR A 46 10.63 -16.26 -11.07
C THR A 46 9.51 -16.66 -10.12
N ALA A 47 8.52 -15.80 -9.96
CA ALA A 47 7.30 -16.14 -9.24
C ALA A 47 6.73 -17.46 -9.77
N ASP A 48 6.05 -18.24 -8.91
CA ASP A 48 5.40 -19.49 -9.31
C ASP A 48 4.50 -19.25 -10.53
N GLU A 49 4.62 -20.10 -11.56
CA GLU A 49 3.77 -20.04 -12.75
C GLU A 49 2.28 -20.08 -12.45
N ASN A 50 1.92 -20.57 -11.26
CA ASN A 50 0.55 -20.61 -10.73
C ASN A 50 0.17 -19.38 -9.90
N SER A 51 1.09 -18.42 -9.71
CA SER A 51 0.79 -17.19 -8.98
C SER A 51 -0.31 -16.36 -9.65
N PRO A 52 -1.00 -15.50 -8.91
CA PRO A 52 -2.04 -14.63 -9.47
C PRO A 52 -1.55 -13.83 -10.69
N PHE A 53 -0.41 -13.15 -10.56
CA PHE A 53 0.12 -12.34 -11.65
C PHE A 53 0.59 -13.18 -12.85
N ALA A 54 1.23 -14.31 -12.66
CA ALA A 54 1.66 -15.17 -13.78
C ALA A 54 0.46 -15.64 -14.63
N LYS A 55 -0.66 -15.93 -13.99
CA LYS A 55 -1.90 -16.35 -14.68
C LYS A 55 -2.59 -15.18 -15.39
N HIS A 56 -2.77 -14.06 -14.69
CA HIS A 56 -3.65 -12.97 -15.13
C HIS A 56 -2.91 -11.80 -15.78
N GLY A 57 -1.61 -11.59 -15.49
CA GLY A 57 -0.77 -10.54 -16.09
C GLY A 57 -1.25 -9.12 -15.76
N LYS A 58 -0.92 -8.18 -16.64
CA LYS A 58 -1.33 -6.77 -16.48
C LYS A 58 -2.85 -6.64 -16.51
N LEU A 59 -3.38 -5.86 -15.58
CA LEU A 59 -4.81 -5.58 -15.49
C LEU A 59 -5.16 -4.29 -16.24
N SER A 60 -6.41 -4.22 -16.69
CA SER A 60 -6.99 -3.02 -17.30
C SER A 60 -8.47 -2.89 -16.91
N VAL A 61 -9.07 -1.75 -17.22
CA VAL A 61 -10.50 -1.48 -16.98
C VAL A 61 -11.26 -1.56 -18.29
N ASP A 62 -12.25 -2.45 -18.36
CA ASP A 62 -13.18 -2.54 -19.48
C ASP A 62 -14.63 -2.34 -18.98
N GLY A 63 -15.23 -1.22 -19.40
CA GLY A 63 -16.52 -0.78 -18.87
C GLY A 63 -16.47 -0.56 -17.36
N ALA A 64 -17.31 -1.28 -16.61
CA ALA A 64 -17.35 -1.21 -15.15
C ALA A 64 -16.47 -2.27 -14.46
N SER A 65 -15.69 -3.04 -15.19
CA SER A 65 -14.99 -4.22 -14.67
C SER A 65 -13.46 -4.08 -14.78
N LEU A 66 -12.77 -4.60 -13.79
CA LEU A 66 -11.35 -4.91 -13.90
C LEU A 66 -11.21 -6.21 -14.71
N VAL A 67 -10.30 -6.22 -15.68
CA VAL A 67 -10.06 -7.38 -16.56
C VAL A 67 -8.58 -7.74 -16.61
N ASP A 68 -8.29 -8.99 -16.86
CA ASP A 68 -6.94 -9.52 -17.00
C ASP A 68 -6.37 -9.35 -18.43
N LYS A 69 -5.15 -9.82 -18.66
CA LYS A 69 -4.47 -9.78 -19.96
C LYS A 69 -5.23 -10.44 -21.11
N ASN A 70 -6.23 -11.28 -20.81
CA ASN A 70 -7.06 -11.97 -21.80
C ASN A 70 -8.40 -11.25 -22.02
N GLY A 71 -8.67 -10.16 -21.28
CA GLY A 71 -9.96 -9.46 -21.28
C GLY A 71 -11.04 -10.17 -20.46
N GLU A 72 -10.66 -11.13 -19.63
CA GLU A 72 -11.58 -11.82 -18.73
C GLU A 72 -11.71 -11.05 -17.42
N LYS A 73 -12.93 -10.99 -16.86
CA LYS A 73 -13.14 -10.33 -15.56
C LYS A 73 -12.26 -10.93 -14.48
N PHE A 74 -11.62 -10.08 -13.75
CA PHE A 74 -10.74 -10.48 -12.65
C PHE A 74 -10.92 -9.53 -11.48
N ARG A 75 -11.05 -10.07 -10.27
CA ARG A 75 -11.14 -9.23 -9.07
C ARG A 75 -9.92 -9.39 -8.19
N LEU A 76 -9.48 -8.27 -7.65
CA LEU A 76 -8.48 -8.22 -6.61
C LEU A 76 -9.14 -8.29 -5.24
N TYR A 77 -8.56 -9.07 -4.35
CA TYR A 77 -9.00 -9.14 -2.96
C TYR A 77 -7.82 -9.43 -2.04
N GLY A 78 -7.82 -8.77 -0.90
CA GLY A 78 -6.70 -8.90 0.02
C GLY A 78 -6.73 -7.92 1.17
N MET A 79 -5.54 -7.71 1.74
CA MET A 79 -5.34 -6.92 2.93
C MET A 79 -4.69 -5.58 2.63
N SER A 80 -5.20 -4.52 3.24
CA SER A 80 -4.45 -3.29 3.44
C SER A 80 -3.50 -3.45 4.62
N THR A 81 -2.26 -2.99 4.50
CA THR A 81 -1.47 -2.67 5.70
C THR A 81 -2.23 -1.61 6.50
N HIS A 82 -1.97 -1.51 7.79
CA HIS A 82 -2.21 -0.26 8.50
C HIS A 82 -1.15 0.78 8.10
N GLY A 83 -1.23 2.01 8.61
CA GLY A 83 -0.22 3.02 8.28
C GLY A 83 1.21 2.50 8.44
N LEU A 84 2.00 2.64 7.38
CA LEU A 84 3.37 2.10 7.30
C LEU A 84 4.29 2.59 8.43
N ALA A 85 4.08 3.83 8.92
CA ALA A 85 4.83 4.38 10.04
C ALA A 85 4.53 3.69 11.38
N TRP A 86 3.34 3.07 11.53
CA TRP A 86 2.87 2.55 12.82
C TRP A 86 2.98 1.03 12.94
N PHE A 87 2.81 0.33 11.82
CA PHE A 87 2.86 -1.13 11.75
C PHE A 87 3.81 -1.64 10.66
N PRO A 88 5.06 -1.11 10.56
CA PRO A 88 6.01 -1.49 9.52
C PRO A 88 6.39 -2.97 9.57
N GLN A 89 6.27 -3.62 10.73
CA GLN A 89 6.63 -5.00 10.94
C GLN A 89 5.81 -6.00 10.12
N TYR A 90 4.63 -5.60 9.65
CA TYR A 90 3.79 -6.44 8.80
C TYR A 90 4.10 -6.30 7.30
N VAL A 91 4.97 -5.36 6.92
CA VAL A 91 5.56 -5.32 5.58
C VAL A 91 6.76 -6.25 5.57
N ASN A 92 6.51 -7.54 5.48
CA ASN A 92 7.55 -8.57 5.40
C ASN A 92 7.09 -9.71 4.48
N ARG A 93 8.06 -10.42 3.88
CA ARG A 93 7.80 -11.46 2.89
C ARG A 93 6.91 -12.59 3.43
N ASP A 94 7.20 -13.05 4.65
CA ASP A 94 6.49 -14.18 5.25
C ASP A 94 5.03 -13.83 5.57
N ALA A 95 4.75 -12.56 5.90
CA ALA A 95 3.39 -12.06 6.06
C ALA A 95 2.62 -12.12 4.73
N PHE A 96 3.22 -11.65 3.63
CA PHE A 96 2.60 -11.68 2.31
C PHE A 96 2.43 -13.12 1.80
N GLU A 97 3.40 -14.00 2.06
CA GLU A 97 3.27 -15.42 1.76
C GLU A 97 2.13 -16.10 2.53
N THR A 98 1.94 -15.74 3.81
CA THR A 98 0.78 -16.18 4.62
C THR A 98 -0.54 -15.69 4.02
N LEU A 99 -0.61 -14.40 3.63
CA LEU A 99 -1.79 -13.84 2.98
C LEU A 99 -2.11 -14.57 1.66
N LEU A 100 -1.10 -14.81 0.83
CA LEU A 100 -1.28 -15.51 -0.44
C LEU A 100 -1.72 -16.96 -0.25
N ASN A 101 -0.96 -17.74 0.53
CA ASN A 101 -1.10 -19.18 0.57
C ASN A 101 -2.16 -19.67 1.54
N ASP A 102 -2.23 -19.05 2.74
CA ASP A 102 -3.12 -19.49 3.81
C ASP A 102 -4.45 -18.74 3.77
N TRP A 103 -4.41 -17.43 3.45
CA TRP A 103 -5.62 -16.60 3.34
C TRP A 103 -6.18 -16.52 1.93
N ASN A 104 -5.46 -17.06 0.94
CA ASN A 104 -5.87 -17.08 -0.46
C ASN A 104 -6.07 -15.68 -1.08
N THR A 105 -5.34 -14.67 -0.61
CA THR A 105 -5.41 -13.32 -1.19
C THR A 105 -4.54 -13.21 -2.44
N ASN A 106 -4.85 -12.26 -3.32
CA ASN A 106 -4.07 -12.02 -4.53
C ASN A 106 -3.47 -10.61 -4.60
N CYS A 107 -3.78 -9.75 -3.62
CA CYS A 107 -3.34 -8.36 -3.61
C CYS A 107 -3.02 -7.89 -2.19
N VAL A 108 -2.06 -6.97 -2.06
CA VAL A 108 -1.77 -6.21 -0.84
C VAL A 108 -1.83 -4.72 -1.14
N ARG A 109 -2.42 -3.93 -0.24
CA ARG A 109 -2.47 -2.46 -0.32
C ARG A 109 -1.50 -1.86 0.70
N LEU A 110 -0.60 -1.00 0.26
CA LEU A 110 0.43 -0.34 1.06
C LEU A 110 -0.01 1.09 1.40
N SER A 111 -0.49 1.31 2.62
CA SER A 111 -1.12 2.56 3.05
C SER A 111 -0.11 3.54 3.61
N MET A 112 0.32 4.50 2.78
CA MET A 112 1.25 5.55 3.17
C MET A 112 0.51 6.82 3.57
N TYR A 113 0.29 7.01 4.86
CA TYR A 113 -0.32 8.23 5.40
C TYR A 113 0.48 9.48 5.06
N THR A 114 -0.23 10.52 4.70
CA THR A 114 0.35 11.79 4.25
C THR A 114 0.49 12.81 5.37
N TYR A 115 -0.55 13.02 6.17
CA TYR A 115 -0.67 14.12 7.13
C TYR A 115 -0.43 13.71 8.59
N GLU A 116 -0.87 12.54 9.00
CA GLU A 116 -0.90 12.07 10.39
C GLU A 116 0.51 12.06 11.02
N ASN A 117 0.60 11.90 12.34
CA ASN A 117 1.89 11.75 13.03
C ASN A 117 2.68 10.59 12.41
N GLY A 118 3.90 10.82 12.00
CA GLY A 118 4.70 9.89 11.20
C GLY A 118 4.34 9.86 9.71
N GLY A 119 3.46 10.76 9.25
CA GLY A 119 3.04 10.86 7.85
C GLY A 119 4.12 11.42 6.93
N TYR A 120 4.06 11.03 5.67
CA TYR A 120 5.07 11.36 4.66
C TYR A 120 5.28 12.88 4.46
N CYS A 121 4.23 13.67 4.59
CA CYS A 121 4.28 15.12 4.37
C CYS A 121 4.44 15.94 5.66
N THR A 122 4.55 15.28 6.81
CA THR A 122 4.67 15.93 8.12
C THR A 122 6.01 15.61 8.78
N ASP A 123 6.01 14.76 9.79
CA ASP A 123 7.17 14.43 10.61
C ASP A 123 7.71 13.01 10.38
N GLY A 124 7.17 12.29 9.39
CA GLY A 124 7.63 10.96 9.01
C GLY A 124 8.99 10.96 8.31
N ASP A 125 9.71 9.86 8.48
CA ASP A 125 10.93 9.60 7.73
C ASP A 125 10.57 9.15 6.30
N LYS A 126 10.61 10.11 5.36
CA LYS A 126 10.26 9.88 3.94
C LYS A 126 11.05 8.76 3.29
N ASP A 127 12.34 8.65 3.60
CA ASP A 127 13.19 7.64 2.99
C ASP A 127 12.83 6.26 3.53
N ASN A 128 12.61 6.13 4.84
CA ASN A 128 12.16 4.87 5.43
C ASN A 128 10.76 4.45 4.93
N LEU A 129 9.82 5.39 4.79
CA LEU A 129 8.49 5.11 4.26
C LEU A 129 8.55 4.62 2.80
N LYS A 130 9.41 5.22 1.97
CA LYS A 130 9.65 4.75 0.60
C LYS A 130 10.32 3.37 0.57
N GLU A 131 11.27 3.10 1.47
CA GLU A 131 11.89 1.77 1.56
C GLU A 131 10.88 0.68 1.98
N LEU A 132 9.90 1.01 2.85
CA LEU A 132 8.81 0.09 3.18
C LEU A 132 7.93 -0.21 1.95
N ILE A 133 7.60 0.80 1.14
CA ILE A 133 6.88 0.58 -0.12
C ILE A 133 7.71 -0.28 -1.06
N LYS A 134 9.00 0.02 -1.24
CA LYS A 134 9.90 -0.77 -2.10
C LYS A 134 9.99 -2.22 -1.64
N SER A 135 10.09 -2.43 -0.34
CA SER A 135 10.08 -3.79 0.24
C SER A 135 8.78 -4.51 -0.04
N GLY A 136 7.64 -3.84 0.17
CA GLY A 136 6.31 -4.41 -0.09
C GLY A 136 6.11 -4.78 -1.56
N VAL A 137 6.53 -3.91 -2.49
CA VAL A 137 6.51 -4.20 -3.93
C VAL A 137 7.41 -5.39 -4.26
N SER A 138 8.65 -5.42 -3.74
CA SER A 138 9.57 -6.55 -3.98
C SER A 138 8.99 -7.87 -3.51
N TYR A 139 8.37 -7.92 -2.32
CA TYR A 139 7.75 -9.15 -1.81
C TYR A 139 6.53 -9.57 -2.64
N ALA A 140 5.73 -8.61 -3.12
CA ALA A 140 4.62 -8.89 -4.01
C ALA A 140 5.10 -9.47 -5.36
N ASP A 141 6.16 -8.89 -5.94
CA ASP A 141 6.80 -9.40 -7.17
C ASP A 141 7.30 -10.84 -7.00
N GLU A 142 8.08 -11.10 -5.93
CA GLU A 142 8.61 -12.43 -5.62
C GLU A 142 7.51 -13.49 -5.50
N LEU A 143 6.36 -13.11 -4.95
CA LEU A 143 5.23 -14.00 -4.71
C LEU A 143 4.23 -14.03 -5.88
N GLY A 144 4.40 -13.12 -6.87
CA GLY A 144 3.47 -12.97 -7.99
C GLY A 144 2.10 -12.47 -7.55
N MET A 145 2.05 -11.59 -6.55
CA MET A 145 0.86 -10.88 -6.09
C MET A 145 0.73 -9.52 -6.80
N TYR A 146 -0.47 -8.97 -6.81
CA TYR A 146 -0.69 -7.57 -7.12
C TYR A 146 -0.44 -6.69 -5.89
N VAL A 147 -0.09 -5.44 -6.11
CA VAL A 147 0.13 -4.47 -5.04
C VAL A 147 -0.48 -3.12 -5.38
N ILE A 148 -1.16 -2.52 -4.42
CA ILE A 148 -1.68 -1.15 -4.50
C ILE A 148 -0.75 -0.24 -3.71
N ILE A 149 -0.21 0.78 -4.35
CA ILE A 149 0.53 1.87 -3.69
C ILE A 149 -0.46 2.99 -3.42
N ASP A 150 -0.77 3.22 -2.15
CA ASP A 150 -1.80 4.14 -1.72
C ASP A 150 -1.21 5.42 -1.09
N TRP A 151 -1.50 6.56 -1.71
CA TRP A 151 -1.32 7.88 -1.14
C TRP A 151 -2.48 8.19 -0.20
N HIS A 152 -2.27 7.88 1.10
CA HIS A 152 -3.33 7.77 2.09
C HIS A 152 -3.74 9.13 2.67
N VAL A 153 -4.50 9.89 1.88
CA VAL A 153 -5.15 11.14 2.30
C VAL A 153 -6.23 10.84 3.34
N LEU A 154 -6.21 11.53 4.49
CA LEU A 154 -7.26 11.41 5.51
C LEU A 154 -7.48 12.73 6.26
N ASN A 155 -6.62 13.10 7.23
CA ASN A 155 -6.79 14.34 8.00
C ASN A 155 -6.29 15.60 7.27
N ASP A 156 -5.56 15.49 6.20
CA ASP A 156 -5.33 16.55 5.22
C ASP A 156 -6.58 16.89 4.38
N LYS A 157 -7.59 15.99 4.36
CA LYS A 157 -8.96 16.18 3.85
C LYS A 157 -9.02 16.40 2.35
N ASN A 158 -8.33 17.41 1.83
CA ASN A 158 -8.31 17.76 0.42
C ASN A 158 -6.97 17.34 -0.18
N PRO A 159 -6.94 16.47 -1.20
CA PRO A 159 -5.70 15.95 -1.79
C PRO A 159 -4.81 17.06 -2.37
N ASN A 160 -5.35 18.25 -2.66
CA ASN A 160 -4.57 19.38 -3.14
C ASN A 160 -3.62 19.95 -2.08
N VAL A 161 -3.78 19.63 -0.78
CA VAL A 161 -2.91 20.13 0.30
C VAL A 161 -1.46 19.72 0.06
N TYR A 162 -1.22 18.47 -0.36
CA TYR A 162 0.12 17.93 -0.64
C TYR A 162 0.27 17.46 -2.09
N LYS A 163 -0.39 18.15 -3.03
CA LYS A 163 -0.38 17.78 -4.44
C LYS A 163 1.02 17.71 -5.05
N ASP A 164 1.89 18.66 -4.74
CA ASP A 164 3.24 18.69 -5.30
C ASP A 164 4.11 17.54 -4.75
N GLU A 165 3.93 17.18 -3.49
CA GLU A 165 4.55 16.01 -2.89
C GLU A 165 4.02 14.72 -3.53
N ALA A 166 2.70 14.62 -3.76
CA ALA A 166 2.09 13.49 -4.45
C ALA A 166 2.65 13.32 -5.87
N LYS A 167 2.75 14.40 -6.63
CA LYS A 167 3.36 14.39 -7.98
C LYS A 167 4.81 13.89 -7.95
N SER A 168 5.59 14.40 -7.01
CA SER A 168 7.00 13.99 -6.86
C SER A 168 7.13 12.52 -6.44
N PHE A 169 6.27 12.07 -5.55
CA PHE A 169 6.23 10.67 -5.09
C PHE A 169 5.83 9.73 -6.23
N PHE A 170 4.73 10.00 -6.94
CA PHE A 170 4.30 9.14 -8.04
C PHE A 170 5.26 9.19 -9.22
N GLU A 171 5.94 10.32 -9.48
CA GLU A 171 6.99 10.38 -10.49
C GLU A 171 8.16 9.45 -10.13
N GLU A 172 8.58 9.42 -8.86
CA GLU A 172 9.64 8.51 -8.38
C GLU A 172 9.21 7.06 -8.48
N MET A 173 8.02 6.72 -7.96
CA MET A 173 7.52 5.34 -7.94
C MET A 173 7.30 4.80 -9.35
N THR A 174 6.64 5.55 -10.21
CA THR A 174 6.37 5.09 -11.59
C THR A 174 7.62 4.98 -12.45
N LYS A 175 8.63 5.82 -12.23
CA LYS A 175 9.95 5.63 -12.87
C LYS A 175 10.65 4.35 -12.41
N LEU A 176 10.58 4.07 -11.10
CA LEU A 176 11.20 2.89 -10.52
C LEU A 176 10.54 1.60 -11.02
N TYR A 177 9.23 1.62 -11.15
CA TYR A 177 8.42 0.43 -11.42
C TYR A 177 7.80 0.39 -12.83
N LYS A 178 8.33 1.15 -13.78
CA LYS A 178 7.77 1.27 -15.14
C LYS A 178 7.62 -0.05 -15.91
N ASP A 179 8.36 -1.07 -15.50
CA ASP A 179 8.37 -2.41 -16.12
C ASP A 179 7.67 -3.46 -15.20
N HIS A 180 6.92 -3.01 -14.15
CA HIS A 180 6.20 -3.86 -13.20
C HIS A 180 4.69 -3.75 -13.44
N ASP A 181 4.14 -4.73 -14.12
CA ASP A 181 2.73 -4.74 -14.55
C ASP A 181 1.73 -5.19 -13.47
N ASN A 182 2.21 -5.49 -12.24
CA ASN A 182 1.39 -5.92 -11.11
C ASN A 182 1.03 -4.79 -10.14
N ILE A 183 1.40 -3.53 -10.46
CA ILE A 183 1.19 -2.38 -9.58
C ILE A 183 -0.03 -1.58 -10.00
N ILE A 184 -0.80 -1.16 -8.99
CA ILE A 184 -1.93 -0.25 -9.11
C ILE A 184 -1.64 0.96 -8.23
N TYR A 185 -2.01 2.15 -8.69
CA TYR A 185 -1.78 3.39 -7.94
C TYR A 185 -3.11 3.94 -7.42
N GLU A 186 -3.22 4.10 -6.09
CA GLU A 186 -4.34 4.81 -5.48
C GLU A 186 -3.88 6.21 -5.11
N ILE A 187 -4.42 7.22 -5.82
CA ILE A 187 -3.86 8.58 -5.77
C ILE A 187 -4.41 9.44 -4.64
N CYS A 188 -5.50 9.06 -4.02
CA CYS A 188 -6.02 9.69 -2.81
C CYS A 188 -7.04 8.77 -2.13
N ASN A 189 -6.74 8.35 -0.90
CA ASN A 189 -7.56 7.40 -0.13
C ASN A 189 -8.96 7.93 0.21
N GLU A 190 -9.06 8.95 1.05
CA GLU A 190 -10.31 9.44 1.62
C GLU A 190 -10.42 10.96 1.65
N PRO A 191 -10.62 11.62 0.49
CA PRO A 191 -11.00 13.02 0.46
C PRO A 191 -12.28 13.26 1.27
N ASN A 192 -12.27 14.27 2.14
CA ASN A 192 -13.38 14.43 3.09
C ASN A 192 -13.63 15.89 3.47
N SER A 193 -14.58 16.10 4.39
CA SER A 193 -14.97 17.42 4.92
C SER A 193 -15.43 18.39 3.84
N THR A 194 -14.54 19.28 3.38
CA THR A 194 -14.85 20.31 2.38
C THR A 194 -14.30 20.02 1.00
N ALA A 195 -13.68 18.85 0.79
CA ALA A 195 -13.19 18.43 -0.52
C ALA A 195 -14.39 18.01 -1.39
N GLU A 196 -14.68 18.81 -2.38
CA GLU A 196 -15.70 18.51 -3.39
C GLU A 196 -15.12 17.68 -4.53
N TRP A 197 -15.98 17.04 -5.33
CA TRP A 197 -15.52 16.26 -6.48
C TRP A 197 -14.68 17.10 -7.48
N SER A 198 -15.01 18.38 -7.66
CA SER A 198 -14.21 19.31 -8.46
C SER A 198 -12.78 19.51 -7.98
N ASP A 199 -12.57 19.47 -6.65
CA ASP A 199 -11.21 19.57 -6.08
C ASP A 199 -10.41 18.29 -6.39
N ILE A 200 -11.07 17.13 -6.26
CA ILE A 200 -10.46 15.83 -6.54
C ILE A 200 -10.12 15.70 -8.03
N LYS A 201 -11.03 16.13 -8.93
CA LYS A 201 -10.73 16.18 -10.37
C LYS A 201 -9.53 17.07 -10.67
N ALA A 202 -9.48 18.28 -10.12
CA ALA A 202 -8.36 19.21 -10.32
C ALA A 202 -7.03 18.60 -9.81
N TYR A 203 -7.05 17.83 -8.73
CA TYR A 203 -5.90 17.09 -8.25
C TYR A 203 -5.52 15.94 -9.21
N ALA A 204 -6.50 15.13 -9.60
CA ALA A 204 -6.31 13.98 -10.49
C ALA A 204 -5.76 14.42 -11.86
N ASP A 205 -6.27 15.53 -12.42
CA ASP A 205 -5.81 16.10 -13.69
C ASP A 205 -4.33 16.54 -13.68
N GLU A 206 -3.74 16.73 -12.50
CA GLU A 206 -2.31 17.03 -12.37
C GLU A 206 -1.47 15.78 -12.02
N VAL A 207 -2.01 14.82 -11.28
CA VAL A 207 -1.27 13.64 -10.81
C VAL A 207 -1.30 12.51 -11.85
N ILE A 208 -2.45 12.24 -12.49
CA ILE A 208 -2.58 11.18 -13.48
C ILE A 208 -1.58 11.33 -14.64
N PRO A 209 -1.39 12.52 -15.24
CA PRO A 209 -0.38 12.69 -16.29
C PRO A 209 1.05 12.36 -15.84
N VAL A 210 1.39 12.59 -14.57
CA VAL A 210 2.71 12.24 -14.03
C VAL A 210 2.90 10.72 -14.03
N ILE A 211 1.88 9.97 -13.60
CA ILE A 211 1.89 8.50 -13.64
C ILE A 211 1.97 8.02 -15.10
N ARG A 212 1.11 8.55 -15.97
CA ARG A 212 1.01 8.16 -17.40
C ARG A 212 2.29 8.40 -18.20
N ASN A 213 3.13 9.35 -17.79
CA ASN A 213 4.44 9.59 -18.43
C ASN A 213 5.41 8.41 -18.29
N ASN A 214 5.25 7.57 -17.29
CA ASN A 214 6.15 6.44 -17.01
C ASN A 214 5.44 5.09 -17.16
N ASP A 215 4.13 5.02 -16.86
CA ASP A 215 3.27 3.85 -17.00
C ASP A 215 1.95 4.29 -17.66
N SER A 216 1.92 4.20 -18.98
CA SER A 216 0.88 4.82 -19.83
C SER A 216 -0.52 4.22 -19.64
N ASP A 217 -0.62 3.00 -19.14
CA ASP A 217 -1.84 2.22 -19.04
C ASP A 217 -2.06 1.60 -17.64
N ALA A 218 -1.32 2.07 -16.62
CA ALA A 218 -1.54 1.66 -15.23
C ALA A 218 -3.01 1.81 -14.81
N VAL A 219 -3.52 0.88 -14.03
CA VAL A 219 -4.80 1.08 -13.33
C VAL A 219 -4.60 2.08 -12.19
N ILE A 220 -5.46 3.10 -12.16
CA ILE A 220 -5.42 4.15 -11.14
C ILE A 220 -6.75 4.15 -10.39
N ILE A 221 -6.68 4.10 -9.05
CA ILE A 221 -7.83 4.24 -8.17
C ILE A 221 -7.87 5.69 -7.66
N VAL A 222 -9.05 6.31 -7.76
CA VAL A 222 -9.28 7.69 -7.34
C VAL A 222 -10.32 7.74 -6.24
N GLY A 223 -9.96 8.25 -5.08
CA GLY A 223 -10.87 8.49 -3.96
C GLY A 223 -12.00 9.44 -4.34
N THR A 224 -13.15 9.28 -3.71
CA THR A 224 -14.33 10.12 -3.94
C THR A 224 -14.66 10.96 -2.70
N PRO A 225 -15.53 11.99 -2.78
CA PRO A 225 -15.83 12.79 -1.60
C PRO A 225 -16.45 11.98 -0.45
N THR A 226 -16.47 12.60 0.74
CA THR A 226 -17.11 12.03 1.94
C THR A 226 -16.52 10.67 2.32
N TRP A 227 -15.18 10.63 2.49
CA TRP A 227 -14.44 9.41 2.82
C TRP A 227 -14.70 8.29 1.81
N SER A 228 -14.58 8.60 0.54
CA SER A 228 -14.79 7.67 -0.58
C SER A 228 -16.17 6.97 -0.59
N GLN A 229 -17.22 7.73 -0.22
CA GLN A 229 -18.61 7.23 -0.22
C GLN A 229 -19.46 7.83 -1.35
N ASP A 230 -19.14 9.04 -1.84
CA ASP A 230 -19.97 9.77 -2.79
C ASP A 230 -19.59 9.47 -4.25
N ILE A 231 -19.56 8.18 -4.62
CA ILE A 231 -19.23 7.72 -5.98
C ILE A 231 -20.22 8.21 -7.04
N ASP A 232 -21.44 8.59 -6.65
CA ASP A 232 -22.43 9.22 -7.52
C ASP A 232 -21.96 10.55 -8.10
N LYS A 233 -21.05 11.27 -7.40
CA LYS A 233 -20.42 12.49 -7.91
C LYS A 233 -19.47 12.20 -9.07
N ALA A 234 -18.69 11.11 -8.93
CA ALA A 234 -17.81 10.65 -10.02
C ALA A 234 -18.61 10.12 -11.21
N LEU A 235 -19.73 9.42 -10.99
CA LEU A 235 -20.63 8.99 -12.06
C LEU A 235 -21.21 10.17 -12.83
N ALA A 236 -21.60 11.25 -12.14
CA ALA A 236 -22.20 12.43 -12.76
C ALA A 236 -21.23 13.24 -13.65
N ASP A 237 -19.94 13.20 -13.34
CA ASP A 237 -18.89 13.94 -14.04
C ASP A 237 -17.56 13.16 -13.97
N PRO A 238 -17.42 12.05 -14.70
CA PRO A 238 -16.24 11.18 -14.60
C PRO A 238 -14.96 11.87 -15.09
N LEU A 239 -13.83 11.31 -14.72
CA LEU A 239 -12.52 11.67 -15.24
C LEU A 239 -12.41 11.19 -16.71
N ASP A 240 -11.76 12.01 -17.54
CA ASP A 240 -11.55 11.70 -18.98
C ASP A 240 -10.18 11.01 -19.19
N TYR A 241 -10.01 9.85 -18.56
CA TYR A 241 -8.82 9.01 -18.67
C TYR A 241 -9.23 7.53 -18.71
N ASP A 242 -8.48 6.73 -19.45
CA ASP A 242 -8.61 5.28 -19.46
C ASP A 242 -8.03 4.66 -18.18
N ASN A 243 -8.44 3.43 -17.86
CA ASN A 243 -7.95 2.64 -16.73
C ASN A 243 -8.09 3.35 -15.37
N ILE A 244 -9.21 4.04 -15.16
CA ILE A 244 -9.57 4.64 -13.86
C ILE A 244 -10.62 3.80 -13.19
N MET A 245 -10.46 3.58 -11.89
CA MET A 245 -11.48 3.05 -10.99
C MET A 245 -11.75 4.05 -9.87
N TYR A 246 -12.97 4.08 -9.37
CA TYR A 246 -13.40 5.00 -8.31
C TYR A 246 -13.50 4.26 -6.98
N ALA A 247 -12.82 4.77 -5.97
CA ALA A 247 -12.83 4.18 -4.64
C ALA A 247 -14.22 4.30 -4.00
N LEU A 248 -14.70 3.19 -3.46
CA LEU A 248 -15.82 3.12 -2.53
C LEU A 248 -15.32 2.53 -1.22
N HIS A 249 -15.50 3.26 -0.12
CA HIS A 249 -15.17 2.78 1.21
C HIS A 249 -16.42 2.56 2.05
N PHE A 250 -16.43 1.47 2.83
CA PHE A 250 -17.50 1.22 3.77
C PHE A 250 -17.01 0.57 5.07
N TYR A 251 -17.72 0.87 6.14
CA TYR A 251 -17.62 0.20 7.44
C TYR A 251 -19.03 -0.30 7.79
N ALA A 252 -19.23 -1.60 7.77
CA ALA A 252 -20.56 -2.20 7.64
C ALA A 252 -21.54 -1.85 8.76
N ASP A 253 -21.05 -1.64 10.00
CA ASP A 253 -21.92 -1.24 11.12
C ASP A 253 -22.45 0.21 11.00
N THR A 254 -21.83 1.03 10.15
CA THR A 254 -22.28 2.40 9.86
C THR A 254 -22.92 2.52 8.48
N HIS A 255 -22.30 1.93 7.48
CA HIS A 255 -22.65 2.06 6.07
C HIS A 255 -23.51 0.86 5.66
N THR A 256 -24.81 0.99 5.87
CA THR A 256 -25.78 -0.09 5.68
C THR A 256 -26.44 -0.03 4.29
N GLN A 257 -27.74 -0.35 4.18
CA GLN A 257 -28.44 -0.44 2.89
C GLN A 257 -28.36 0.83 2.05
N TRP A 258 -28.39 2.01 2.65
CA TRP A 258 -28.36 3.28 1.91
C TRP A 258 -27.10 3.45 1.04
N LEU A 259 -25.92 2.99 1.50
CA LEU A 259 -24.69 3.08 0.72
C LEU A 259 -24.60 1.92 -0.29
N ARG A 260 -25.14 0.73 0.04
CA ARG A 260 -25.28 -0.36 -0.93
C ARG A 260 -26.19 0.03 -2.09
N ASP A 261 -27.33 0.68 -1.83
CA ASP A 261 -28.24 1.16 -2.89
C ASP A 261 -27.55 2.17 -3.82
N ARG A 262 -26.74 3.09 -3.24
CA ARG A 262 -25.93 4.03 -4.01
C ARG A 262 -24.89 3.28 -4.86
N ALA A 263 -24.14 2.37 -4.27
CA ALA A 263 -23.13 1.58 -4.95
C ALA A 263 -23.72 0.81 -6.13
N GLU A 264 -24.80 0.09 -5.88
CA GLU A 264 -25.52 -0.69 -6.89
C GLU A 264 -25.99 0.18 -8.06
N SER A 265 -26.63 1.33 -7.77
CA SER A 265 -27.07 2.26 -8.81
C SER A 265 -25.93 2.80 -9.67
N CYS A 266 -24.77 3.10 -9.08
CA CYS A 266 -23.62 3.60 -9.79
C CYS A 266 -22.97 2.51 -10.66
N ILE A 267 -22.81 1.29 -10.12
CA ILE A 267 -22.25 0.14 -10.84
C ILE A 267 -23.15 -0.24 -12.04
N GLU A 268 -24.47 -0.31 -11.85
CA GLU A 268 -25.43 -0.59 -12.92
C GLU A 268 -25.46 0.50 -13.99
N SER A 269 -25.04 1.72 -13.64
CA SER A 269 -24.86 2.83 -14.58
C SER A 269 -23.51 2.81 -15.29
N GLY A 270 -22.66 1.82 -15.04
CA GLY A 270 -21.39 1.61 -15.73
C GLY A 270 -20.17 2.23 -15.06
N LEU A 271 -20.28 2.70 -13.81
CA LEU A 271 -19.12 3.24 -13.08
C LEU A 271 -18.18 2.11 -12.65
N PRO A 272 -16.88 2.13 -13.00
CA PRO A 272 -15.89 1.16 -12.51
C PRO A 272 -15.54 1.46 -11.03
N VAL A 273 -16.04 0.63 -10.14
CA VAL A 273 -15.90 0.80 -8.67
C VAL A 273 -14.89 -0.19 -8.13
N PHE A 274 -13.99 0.28 -7.26
CA PHE A 274 -13.06 -0.52 -6.48
C PHE A 274 -13.31 -0.25 -4.98
N ILE A 275 -13.55 -1.28 -4.20
CA ILE A 275 -13.64 -1.17 -2.74
C ILE A 275 -12.22 -1.24 -2.17
N SER A 276 -11.46 -0.14 -2.26
CA SER A 276 -10.05 -0.12 -1.85
C SER A 276 -9.86 -0.10 -0.34
N GLU A 277 -10.93 0.16 0.42
CA GLU A 277 -10.94 0.01 1.86
C GLU A 277 -12.31 -0.40 2.37
N PHE A 278 -12.36 -1.41 3.22
CA PHE A 278 -13.58 -1.75 3.95
C PHE A 278 -13.28 -2.41 5.29
N ASN A 279 -14.23 -2.34 6.20
CA ASN A 279 -14.28 -3.18 7.39
C ASN A 279 -15.74 -3.49 7.79
N ILE A 280 -15.91 -4.45 8.70
CA ILE A 280 -17.25 -4.82 9.22
C ILE A 280 -17.59 -4.20 10.59
N CYS A 281 -16.70 -3.37 11.13
CA CYS A 281 -16.97 -2.55 12.31
C CYS A 281 -17.66 -1.22 11.95
N ASP A 282 -17.82 -0.32 12.92
CA ASP A 282 -18.30 1.03 12.67
C ASP A 282 -17.21 1.92 12.05
N ALA A 283 -17.60 3.06 11.48
CA ALA A 283 -16.72 3.99 10.79
C ALA A 283 -15.65 4.65 11.68
N SER A 284 -15.71 4.50 13.00
CA SER A 284 -14.60 4.93 13.88
C SER A 284 -13.43 3.94 13.89
N GLY A 285 -13.61 2.75 13.35
CA GLY A 285 -12.67 1.65 13.43
C GLY A 285 -12.59 0.96 14.80
N ARG A 286 -13.39 1.41 15.80
CA ARG A 286 -13.26 1.03 17.22
C ARG A 286 -14.54 0.49 17.85
N GLY A 287 -15.67 0.60 17.16
CA GLY A 287 -16.97 0.22 17.67
C GLY A 287 -17.32 -1.24 17.44
N ASN A 288 -18.62 -1.50 17.30
CA ASN A 288 -19.12 -2.86 17.14
C ASN A 288 -18.66 -3.48 15.82
N VAL A 289 -18.48 -4.79 15.85
CA VAL A 289 -18.34 -5.64 14.66
C VAL A 289 -19.72 -6.14 14.26
N ASN A 290 -20.09 -5.98 12.99
CA ASN A 290 -21.40 -6.33 12.47
C ASN A 290 -21.29 -7.29 11.28
N THR A 291 -21.21 -8.57 11.60
CA THR A 291 -21.06 -9.62 10.59
C THR A 291 -22.28 -9.75 9.67
N GLU A 292 -23.50 -9.44 10.17
CA GLU A 292 -24.73 -9.50 9.37
C GLU A 292 -24.73 -8.44 8.25
N GLU A 293 -24.36 -7.20 8.56
CA GLU A 293 -24.21 -6.16 7.55
C GLU A 293 -22.99 -6.42 6.66
N GLY A 294 -21.91 -6.98 7.21
CA GLY A 294 -20.77 -7.47 6.44
C GLY A 294 -21.16 -8.50 5.38
N ASP A 295 -22.01 -9.46 5.73
CA ASP A 295 -22.53 -10.49 4.81
C ASP A 295 -23.34 -9.87 3.66
N LYS A 296 -24.18 -8.87 3.94
CA LYS A 296 -24.95 -8.14 2.90
C LYS A 296 -24.05 -7.34 1.96
N TRP A 297 -22.96 -6.78 2.47
CA TRP A 297 -21.94 -6.14 1.63
C TRP A 297 -21.21 -7.16 0.75
N TYR A 298 -20.89 -8.32 1.33
CA TYR A 298 -20.23 -9.37 0.58
C TYR A 298 -21.13 -9.95 -0.52
N GLU A 299 -22.45 -10.05 -0.30
CA GLU A 299 -23.43 -10.41 -1.34
C GLU A 299 -23.39 -9.41 -2.52
N LEU A 300 -23.25 -8.10 -2.24
CA LEU A 300 -23.09 -7.07 -3.28
C LEU A 300 -21.77 -7.23 -4.04
N ILE A 301 -20.67 -7.42 -3.30
CA ILE A 301 -19.34 -7.68 -3.87
C ILE A 301 -19.40 -8.86 -4.82
N ASP A 302 -20.03 -9.95 -4.41
CA ASP A 302 -20.17 -11.16 -5.20
C ASP A 302 -21.07 -10.97 -6.43
N LYS A 303 -22.17 -10.23 -6.27
CA LYS A 303 -23.12 -9.97 -7.35
C LYS A 303 -22.48 -9.25 -8.52
N TYR A 304 -21.60 -8.30 -8.25
CA TYR A 304 -20.97 -7.43 -9.25
C TYR A 304 -19.50 -7.76 -9.52
N ASP A 305 -18.95 -8.78 -8.88
CA ASP A 305 -17.57 -9.22 -9.00
C ASP A 305 -16.57 -8.07 -8.68
N LEU A 306 -16.82 -7.33 -7.59
CA LEU A 306 -16.05 -6.15 -7.21
C LEU A 306 -14.72 -6.53 -6.56
N SER A 307 -13.68 -5.80 -6.87
CA SER A 307 -12.40 -5.86 -6.15
C SER A 307 -12.52 -5.22 -4.77
N TYR A 308 -11.85 -5.79 -3.75
CA TYR A 308 -11.99 -5.31 -2.37
C TYR A 308 -10.75 -5.55 -1.50
N MET A 309 -10.38 -4.55 -0.67
CA MET A 309 -9.24 -4.61 0.25
C MET A 309 -9.71 -4.35 1.69
N CYS A 310 -9.41 -5.29 2.60
CA CYS A 310 -9.79 -5.14 4.00
C CYS A 310 -8.82 -4.24 4.77
N TRP A 311 -9.33 -3.30 5.48
CA TRP A 311 -8.63 -2.51 6.49
C TRP A 311 -8.72 -3.21 7.85
N SER A 312 -7.65 -3.61 8.58
CA SER A 312 -6.25 -3.58 8.17
C SER A 312 -5.45 -4.69 8.85
N LEU A 313 -4.32 -5.02 8.26
CA LEU A 313 -3.34 -5.95 8.83
C LEU A 313 -2.59 -5.28 9.99
N ALA A 314 -3.14 -5.39 11.17
CA ALA A 314 -2.62 -4.83 12.41
C ALA A 314 -3.09 -5.66 13.61
N ASN A 315 -2.42 -5.49 14.74
CA ASN A 315 -2.80 -6.03 16.05
C ASN A 315 -3.08 -4.91 17.06
N SER A 316 -3.69 -3.81 16.61
CA SER A 316 -4.10 -2.70 17.47
C SER A 316 -5.33 -3.08 18.31
N PRO A 317 -5.69 -2.28 19.33
CA PRO A 317 -6.92 -2.48 20.08
C PRO A 317 -8.19 -2.10 19.29
N ASP A 318 -8.05 -1.60 18.06
CA ASP A 318 -9.14 -1.16 17.22
C ASP A 318 -9.88 -2.36 16.61
N SER A 319 -11.21 -2.29 16.53
CA SER A 319 -12.06 -3.38 16.00
C SER A 319 -11.81 -3.68 14.53
N CYS A 320 -11.23 -2.74 13.80
CA CYS A 320 -10.83 -2.91 12.40
C CYS A 320 -9.53 -3.72 12.23
N SER A 321 -8.79 -3.99 13.29
CA SER A 321 -7.58 -4.82 13.22
C SER A 321 -7.95 -6.28 13.01
N VAL A 322 -7.35 -6.95 12.01
CA VAL A 322 -7.64 -8.37 11.74
C VAL A 322 -6.89 -9.32 12.66
N LEU A 323 -5.78 -8.89 13.25
CA LEU A 323 -5.06 -9.67 14.24
C LEU A 323 -5.51 -9.30 15.66
N SER A 324 -5.56 -10.30 16.53
CA SER A 324 -5.81 -10.08 17.95
C SER A 324 -4.73 -9.15 18.54
N MET A 325 -5.13 -8.26 19.46
CA MET A 325 -4.19 -7.37 20.16
C MET A 325 -3.09 -8.15 20.92
N GLN A 326 -3.35 -9.39 21.30
CA GLN A 326 -2.40 -10.26 21.97
C GLN A 326 -1.47 -11.00 21.00
N ASN A 327 -1.74 -10.91 19.70
CA ASN A 327 -0.89 -11.56 18.70
C ASN A 327 0.52 -10.95 18.70
N SER A 328 1.53 -11.82 18.73
CA SER A 328 2.94 -11.45 18.62
C SER A 328 3.62 -12.00 17.36
N LYS A 329 2.92 -12.77 16.56
CA LYS A 329 3.44 -13.32 15.30
C LYS A 329 3.43 -12.26 14.21
N LEU A 330 4.42 -12.31 13.34
CA LEU A 330 4.52 -11.43 12.18
C LEU A 330 4.03 -12.10 10.88
N SER A 331 3.77 -13.42 10.93
CA SER A 331 3.30 -14.26 9.83
C SER A 331 2.74 -15.58 10.37
N GLY A 332 2.21 -16.45 9.51
CA GLY A 332 1.74 -17.78 9.89
C GLY A 332 0.58 -17.74 10.89
N TRP A 333 -0.32 -16.78 10.73
CA TRP A 333 -1.46 -16.59 11.63
C TRP A 333 -2.50 -17.69 11.47
N THR A 334 -2.95 -18.21 12.60
CA THR A 334 -4.05 -19.17 12.72
C THR A 334 -5.30 -18.46 13.27
N GLU A 335 -6.45 -19.12 13.28
CA GLU A 335 -7.69 -18.53 13.84
C GLU A 335 -7.54 -18.02 15.28
N ASP A 336 -6.65 -18.62 16.08
CA ASP A 336 -6.38 -18.20 17.46
C ASP A 336 -5.68 -16.83 17.53
N ASP A 337 -4.99 -16.44 16.45
CA ASP A 337 -4.28 -15.19 16.32
C ASP A 337 -5.18 -14.04 15.82
N LEU A 338 -6.39 -14.36 15.36
CA LEU A 338 -7.31 -13.42 14.71
C LEU A 338 -8.28 -12.77 15.70
N SER A 339 -8.62 -11.51 15.40
CA SER A 339 -9.75 -10.81 16.01
C SER A 339 -11.08 -11.37 15.49
N GLU A 340 -12.21 -10.84 15.97
CA GLU A 340 -13.54 -11.16 15.43
C GLU A 340 -13.64 -10.75 13.96
N THR A 341 -13.23 -9.53 13.62
CA THR A 341 -13.12 -9.05 12.23
C THR A 341 -12.21 -9.97 11.41
N GLY A 342 -11.03 -10.32 11.95
CA GLY A 342 -10.09 -11.17 11.25
C GLY A 342 -10.64 -12.55 10.90
N LYS A 343 -11.40 -13.18 11.79
CA LYS A 343 -12.04 -14.48 11.53
C LYS A 343 -13.08 -14.40 10.43
N TRP A 344 -13.90 -13.34 10.43
CA TRP A 344 -14.88 -13.12 9.37
C TRP A 344 -14.19 -12.91 8.02
N VAL A 345 -13.20 -12.01 7.95
CA VAL A 345 -12.44 -11.68 6.73
C VAL A 345 -11.72 -12.91 6.19
N TYR A 346 -11.00 -13.63 7.06
CA TYR A 346 -10.32 -14.88 6.69
C TYR A 346 -11.27 -15.88 6.04
N SER A 347 -12.45 -16.07 6.62
CA SER A 347 -13.44 -17.00 6.08
C SER A 347 -13.90 -16.61 4.66
N ARG A 348 -13.97 -15.30 4.36
CA ARG A 348 -14.35 -14.79 3.02
C ARG A 348 -13.23 -15.02 2.02
N PHE A 349 -12.00 -14.65 2.35
CA PHE A 349 -10.85 -14.86 1.45
C PHE A 349 -10.65 -16.34 1.11
N VAL A 350 -10.75 -17.22 2.09
CA VAL A 350 -10.62 -18.67 1.84
C VAL A 350 -11.76 -19.18 0.94
N SER A 351 -12.95 -18.59 1.03
CA SER A 351 -14.09 -19.00 0.18
C SER A 351 -13.88 -18.68 -1.30
N GLU A 352 -13.05 -17.68 -1.63
CA GLU A 352 -12.68 -17.33 -3.01
C GLU A 352 -11.98 -18.48 -3.77
N LYS A 353 -11.37 -19.41 -3.06
CA LYS A 353 -10.70 -20.60 -3.63
C LYS A 353 -11.61 -21.46 -4.49
N ASN A 354 -12.91 -21.34 -4.31
CA ASN A 354 -13.91 -22.21 -4.94
C ASN A 354 -14.62 -21.53 -6.14
N ARG A 355 -14.14 -20.38 -6.55
CA ARG A 355 -14.60 -19.62 -7.72
C ARG A 355 -13.66 -19.75 -8.91
#